data_a9a95d20b0e6a0041d322bc9a2ce66f6
#
_entry.id   a9a95d20b0e6a0041d322bc9a2ce66f6
#
_cell.length_a   1.000
_cell.length_b   1.000
_cell.length_c   1.000
_cell.angle_alpha   90.00
_cell.angle_beta   90.00
_cell.angle_gamma   90.00
#
_symmetry.space_group_name_H-M   'P 1'
#
loop_
_entity.id
_entity.type
_entity.pdbx_description
1 polymer ?
#
loop_
_entity_poly.entity_id
_entity_poly.type
_entity_poly.pdbx_seq_one_letter_code
_entity_poly.pdbx_strand_id
1 'polypeptide(L)'
;MFLPGALYLLMDKYIPMSGLIIAFKKVNWRKGILASDWVGFSNFTYLFKTKDAFNITRNTLLYNLCFIVLGTVIAITIAILLNEITSKLFKQVYQTIILMPYLISIVVVSYLVFAMLSSESGFINNTIFKALGINPISWYTEPKYWPFILVIVHIWKVFGYDCILYYATLVGID
;
A
#
# COMPACT_ATOMS: atom_id res chain seq x y z
N MET A 1 21.23 8.76 -27.05
CA MET A 1 21.05 8.52 -25.60
C MET A 1 19.79 7.69 -25.24
N PHE A 2 18.76 7.66 -26.08
CA PHE A 2 17.51 6.89 -25.82
C PHE A 2 17.70 5.35 -25.90
N LEU A 3 18.57 4.87 -26.76
CA LEU A 3 18.70 3.44 -27.10
C LEU A 3 19.06 2.53 -25.89
N PRO A 4 19.98 2.88 -24.99
CA PRO A 4 20.28 2.06 -23.82
C PRO A 4 19.07 1.94 -22.86
N GLY A 5 18.33 3.02 -22.66
CA GLY A 5 17.13 3.00 -21.83
C GLY A 5 15.99 2.20 -22.44
N ALA A 6 15.81 2.28 -23.77
CA ALA A 6 14.83 1.48 -24.49
C ALA A 6 15.16 -0.01 -24.45
N LEU A 7 16.42 -0.39 -24.63
CA LEU A 7 16.87 -1.78 -24.49
C LEU A 7 16.67 -2.31 -23.08
N TYR A 8 16.99 -1.53 -22.06
CA TYR A 8 16.74 -1.90 -20.66
C TYR A 8 15.25 -2.18 -20.40
N LEU A 9 14.37 -1.26 -20.83
CA LEU A 9 12.93 -1.45 -20.68
C LEU A 9 12.43 -2.68 -21.43
N LEU A 10 12.93 -2.93 -22.64
CA LEU A 10 12.55 -4.09 -23.44
C LEU A 10 12.95 -5.39 -22.74
N MET A 11 14.18 -5.46 -22.25
CA MET A 11 14.71 -6.67 -21.58
C MET A 11 14.08 -6.91 -20.20
N ASP A 12 13.88 -5.84 -19.41
CA ASP A 12 13.46 -5.96 -18.02
C ASP A 12 11.93 -5.96 -17.86
N LYS A 13 11.19 -5.35 -18.76
CA LYS A 13 9.74 -5.23 -18.68
C LYS A 13 9.02 -6.04 -19.77
N TYR A 14 9.37 -5.86 -21.03
CA TYR A 14 8.60 -6.47 -22.13
C TYR A 14 8.90 -7.95 -22.33
N ILE A 15 10.17 -8.38 -22.29
CA ILE A 15 10.51 -9.80 -22.45
C ILE A 15 9.86 -10.66 -21.33
N PRO A 16 9.90 -10.30 -20.04
CA PRO A 16 9.22 -11.08 -19.00
C PRO A 16 7.70 -11.16 -19.19
N MET A 17 7.07 -10.17 -19.85
CA MET A 17 5.63 -10.26 -20.17
C MET A 17 5.28 -11.44 -21.09
N SER A 18 6.22 -11.93 -21.90
CA SER A 18 6.00 -13.15 -22.67
C SER A 18 5.69 -14.38 -21.79
N GLY A 19 6.15 -14.36 -20.53
CA GLY A 19 5.81 -15.36 -19.53
C GLY A 19 4.31 -15.45 -19.17
N LEU A 20 3.50 -14.45 -19.52
CA LEU A 20 2.05 -14.51 -19.35
C LEU A 20 1.42 -15.70 -20.11
N ILE A 21 2.08 -16.20 -21.16
CA ILE A 21 1.64 -17.39 -21.89
C ILE A 21 1.50 -18.62 -20.96
N ILE A 22 2.25 -18.66 -19.86
CA ILE A 22 2.20 -19.75 -18.88
C ILE A 22 0.81 -19.87 -18.25
N ALA A 23 0.09 -18.75 -18.08
CA ALA A 23 -1.26 -18.75 -17.53
C ALA A 23 -2.26 -19.57 -18.37
N PHE A 24 -2.00 -19.73 -19.66
CA PHE A 24 -2.85 -20.46 -20.61
C PHE A 24 -2.36 -21.87 -20.92
N LYS A 25 -1.28 -22.32 -20.26
CA LYS A 25 -0.67 -23.63 -20.48
C LYS A 25 -0.71 -24.50 -19.23
N LYS A 26 -0.85 -25.81 -19.38
CA LYS A 26 -0.62 -26.79 -18.33
C LYS A 26 0.86 -27.14 -18.32
N VAL A 27 1.64 -26.36 -17.53
CA VAL A 27 3.11 -26.48 -17.54
C VAL A 27 3.56 -27.86 -17.10
N ASN A 28 4.31 -28.52 -17.97
CA ASN A 28 5.02 -29.74 -17.68
C ASN A 28 6.52 -29.45 -17.66
N TRP A 29 7.11 -29.45 -16.46
CA TRP A 29 8.51 -29.10 -16.26
C TRP A 29 9.49 -30.02 -17.01
N ARG A 30 9.07 -31.25 -17.38
CA ARG A 30 9.90 -32.18 -18.19
C ARG A 30 9.95 -31.79 -19.65
N LYS A 31 8.87 -31.21 -20.19
CA LYS A 31 8.77 -30.78 -21.61
C LYS A 31 9.21 -29.32 -21.79
N GLY A 32 9.29 -28.56 -20.71
CA GLY A 32 9.54 -27.12 -20.76
C GLY A 32 8.27 -26.30 -21.07
N ILE A 33 8.37 -24.99 -20.90
CA ILE A 33 7.22 -24.06 -20.99
C ILE A 33 6.64 -24.01 -22.40
N LEU A 34 7.51 -23.95 -23.42
CA LEU A 34 7.07 -23.81 -24.82
C LEU A 34 6.39 -25.06 -25.36
N ALA A 35 6.86 -26.26 -24.99
CA ALA A 35 6.31 -27.53 -25.43
C ALA A 35 5.17 -28.06 -24.55
N SER A 36 4.77 -27.31 -23.52
CA SER A 36 3.63 -27.66 -22.66
C SER A 36 2.30 -27.48 -23.37
N ASP A 37 1.31 -28.31 -23.00
CA ASP A 37 -0.01 -28.33 -23.61
C ASP A 37 -0.79 -27.03 -23.36
N TRP A 38 -1.46 -26.52 -24.37
CA TRP A 38 -2.31 -25.35 -24.30
C TRP A 38 -3.68 -25.73 -23.71
N VAL A 39 -4.09 -25.10 -22.62
CA VAL A 39 -5.36 -25.39 -21.93
C VAL A 39 -6.31 -24.18 -21.91
N GLY A 40 -5.97 -23.11 -22.63
CA GLY A 40 -6.78 -21.90 -22.69
C GLY A 40 -7.06 -21.32 -21.31
N PHE A 41 -8.33 -21.03 -21.03
CA PHE A 41 -8.76 -20.44 -19.75
C PHE A 41 -8.98 -21.45 -18.60
N SER A 42 -8.65 -22.72 -18.81
CA SER A 42 -8.90 -23.78 -17.81
C SER A 42 -8.24 -23.48 -16.45
N ASN A 43 -7.04 -22.88 -16.45
CA ASN A 43 -6.36 -22.51 -15.21
C ASN A 43 -7.10 -21.42 -14.41
N PHE A 44 -7.89 -20.58 -15.07
CA PHE A 44 -8.68 -19.53 -14.46
C PHE A 44 -10.00 -20.02 -13.86
N THR A 45 -10.47 -21.21 -14.27
CA THR A 45 -11.76 -21.76 -13.78
C THR A 45 -11.75 -21.98 -12.28
N TYR A 46 -10.60 -22.37 -11.71
CA TYR A 46 -10.46 -22.51 -10.26
C TYR A 46 -10.68 -21.16 -9.55
N LEU A 47 -10.05 -20.10 -10.05
CA LEU A 47 -10.16 -18.76 -9.47
C LEU A 47 -11.62 -18.29 -9.42
N PHE A 48 -12.39 -18.49 -10.51
CA PHE A 48 -13.79 -18.06 -10.59
C PHE A 48 -14.77 -18.99 -9.89
N LYS A 49 -14.39 -20.25 -9.62
CA LYS A 49 -15.21 -21.21 -8.86
C LYS A 49 -15.09 -21.02 -7.35
N THR A 50 -14.02 -20.38 -6.87
CA THR A 50 -13.80 -20.11 -5.46
C THR A 50 -14.34 -18.73 -5.08
N LYS A 51 -14.71 -18.57 -3.79
CA LYS A 51 -15.07 -17.26 -3.23
C LYS A 51 -13.87 -16.31 -3.15
N ASP A 52 -12.66 -16.83 -3.35
CA ASP A 52 -11.42 -16.08 -3.20
C ASP A 52 -11.28 -14.97 -4.24
N ALA A 53 -11.61 -15.26 -5.53
CA ALA A 53 -11.59 -14.25 -6.57
C ALA A 53 -12.49 -13.05 -6.23
N PHE A 54 -13.71 -13.33 -5.78
CA PHE A 54 -14.65 -12.28 -5.37
C PHE A 54 -14.13 -11.49 -4.17
N ASN A 55 -13.63 -12.19 -3.14
CA ASN A 55 -13.11 -11.56 -1.94
C ASN A 55 -11.87 -10.69 -2.24
N ILE A 56 -10.93 -11.21 -3.04
CA ILE A 56 -9.72 -10.47 -3.44
C ILE A 56 -10.11 -9.22 -4.24
N THR A 57 -10.97 -9.37 -5.26
CA THR A 57 -11.40 -8.25 -6.10
C THR A 57 -12.13 -7.19 -5.27
N ARG A 58 -13.11 -7.61 -4.45
CA ARG A 58 -13.85 -6.71 -3.56
C ARG A 58 -12.91 -5.95 -2.62
N ASN A 59 -12.01 -6.67 -1.96
CA ASN A 59 -11.10 -6.06 -0.99
C ASN A 59 -10.13 -5.09 -1.69
N THR A 60 -9.59 -5.47 -2.86
CA THR A 60 -8.72 -4.59 -3.65
C THR A 60 -9.43 -3.30 -4.04
N LEU A 61 -10.67 -3.39 -4.55
CA LEU A 61 -11.45 -2.22 -4.93
C LEU A 61 -11.78 -1.33 -3.72
N LEU A 62 -12.25 -1.93 -2.62
CA LEU A 62 -12.63 -1.17 -1.42
C LEU A 62 -11.42 -0.49 -0.77
N TYR A 63 -10.29 -1.19 -0.62
CA TYR A 63 -9.09 -0.59 -0.05
C TYR A 63 -8.56 0.55 -0.92
N ASN A 64 -8.47 0.35 -2.24
CA ASN A 64 -8.01 1.42 -3.13
C ASN A 64 -8.96 2.62 -3.14
N LEU A 65 -10.27 2.40 -3.10
CA LEU A 65 -11.24 3.48 -2.96
C LEU A 65 -11.02 4.27 -1.66
N CYS A 66 -10.86 3.57 -0.53
CA CYS A 66 -10.56 4.21 0.75
C CYS A 66 -9.23 4.97 0.71
N PHE A 67 -8.18 4.38 0.15
CA PHE A 67 -6.86 5.03 0.05
C PHE A 67 -6.93 6.30 -0.79
N ILE A 68 -7.59 6.26 -1.95
CA ILE A 68 -7.73 7.42 -2.83
C ILE A 68 -8.57 8.50 -2.15
N VAL A 69 -9.78 8.18 -1.70
CA VAL A 69 -10.70 9.20 -1.17
C VAL A 69 -10.17 9.81 0.13
N LEU A 70 -9.86 8.99 1.13
CA LEU A 70 -9.40 9.48 2.43
C LEU A 70 -8.01 10.11 2.33
N GLY A 71 -7.10 9.48 1.57
CA GLY A 71 -5.75 10.00 1.35
C GLY A 71 -5.78 11.38 0.69
N THR A 72 -6.56 11.54 -0.38
CA THR A 72 -6.69 12.84 -1.08
C THR A 72 -7.30 13.90 -0.16
N VAL A 73 -8.39 13.58 0.54
CA VAL A 73 -9.03 14.55 1.46
C VAL A 73 -8.06 15.00 2.55
N ILE A 74 -7.36 14.07 3.20
CA ILE A 74 -6.39 14.38 4.24
C ILE A 74 -5.22 15.19 3.68
N ALA A 75 -4.66 14.77 2.54
CA ALA A 75 -3.51 15.45 1.95
C ALA A 75 -3.84 16.88 1.52
N ILE A 76 -4.99 17.13 0.89
CA ILE A 76 -5.45 18.48 0.51
C ILE A 76 -5.71 19.32 1.76
N THR A 77 -6.40 18.77 2.76
CA THR A 77 -6.69 19.50 4.00
C THR A 77 -5.40 19.98 4.67
N ILE A 78 -4.41 19.09 4.80
CA ILE A 78 -3.12 19.44 5.41
C ILE A 78 -2.32 20.39 4.51
N ALA A 79 -2.40 20.27 3.18
CA ALA A 79 -1.75 21.21 2.26
C ALA A 79 -2.30 22.64 2.43
N ILE A 80 -3.62 22.79 2.57
CA ILE A 80 -4.27 24.10 2.86
C ILE A 80 -3.79 24.64 4.21
N LEU A 81 -3.81 23.82 5.27
CA LEU A 81 -3.31 24.22 6.59
C LEU A 81 -1.84 24.63 6.57
N LEU A 82 -0.99 23.93 5.81
CA LEU A 82 0.41 24.32 5.61
C LEU A 82 0.53 25.67 4.90
N ASN A 83 -0.37 25.99 3.98
CA ASN A 83 -0.36 27.26 3.28
C ASN A 83 -0.66 28.44 4.20
N GLU A 84 -1.54 28.27 5.17
CA GLU A 84 -1.88 29.28 6.17
C GLU A 84 -0.74 29.61 7.15
N ILE A 85 0.28 28.77 7.25
CA ILE A 85 1.41 29.00 8.13
C ILE A 85 2.29 30.14 7.58
N THR A 86 2.34 31.26 8.28
CA THR A 86 3.11 32.46 7.88
C THR A 86 4.60 32.32 8.13
N SER A 87 5.00 31.61 9.20
CA SER A 87 6.40 31.43 9.55
C SER A 87 7.10 30.39 8.67
N LYS A 88 8.13 30.81 7.93
CA LYS A 88 8.92 29.93 7.05
C LYS A 88 9.57 28.76 7.82
N LEU A 89 10.08 29.03 9.04
CA LEU A 89 10.73 27.99 9.84
C LEU A 89 9.75 26.90 10.25
N PHE A 90 8.60 27.26 10.81
CA PHE A 90 7.58 26.28 11.20
C PHE A 90 7.05 25.51 10.01
N LYS A 91 6.84 26.18 8.87
CA LYS A 91 6.41 25.53 7.63
C LYS A 91 7.41 24.43 7.20
N GLN A 92 8.71 24.72 7.18
CA GLN A 92 9.74 23.75 6.84
C GLN A 92 9.80 22.57 7.83
N VAL A 93 9.69 22.85 9.14
CA VAL A 93 9.66 21.80 10.16
C VAL A 93 8.46 20.87 9.97
N TYR A 94 7.26 21.41 9.77
CA TYR A 94 6.06 20.59 9.53
C TYR A 94 6.16 19.78 8.24
N GLN A 95 6.64 20.35 7.15
CA GLN A 95 6.88 19.62 5.90
C GLN A 95 7.84 18.44 6.11
N THR A 96 8.92 18.64 6.86
CA THR A 96 9.88 17.57 7.17
C THR A 96 9.24 16.45 8.00
N ILE A 97 8.49 16.81 9.05
CA ILE A 97 7.82 15.82 9.93
C ILE A 97 6.78 15.02 9.15
N ILE A 98 5.97 15.68 8.32
CA ILE A 98 4.91 15.04 7.53
C ILE A 98 5.50 14.09 6.48
N LEU A 99 6.67 14.42 5.91
CA LEU A 99 7.32 13.59 4.91
C LEU A 99 8.06 12.39 5.52
N MET A 100 8.44 12.44 6.80
CA MET A 100 9.23 11.41 7.46
C MET A 100 8.64 9.99 7.32
N PRO A 101 7.34 9.73 7.53
CA PRO A 101 6.76 8.41 7.38
C PRO A 101 6.93 7.81 5.98
N TYR A 102 6.87 8.65 4.95
CA TYR A 102 7.05 8.21 3.55
C TYR A 102 8.46 7.63 3.31
N LEU A 103 9.48 8.18 3.92
CA LEU A 103 10.88 7.76 3.77
C LEU A 103 11.21 6.46 4.51
N ILE A 104 10.39 6.06 5.49
CA ILE A 104 10.60 4.82 6.24
C ILE A 104 10.26 3.62 5.36
N SER A 105 11.10 2.57 5.36
CA SER A 105 10.79 1.36 4.60
C SER A 105 9.54 0.66 5.14
N ILE A 106 8.80 -0.04 4.27
CA ILE A 106 7.58 -0.75 4.67
C ILE A 106 7.87 -1.85 5.71
N VAL A 107 9.07 -2.43 5.68
CA VAL A 107 9.51 -3.44 6.66
C VAL A 107 9.60 -2.82 8.06
N VAL A 108 10.21 -1.63 8.18
CA VAL A 108 10.28 -0.92 9.46
C VAL A 108 8.89 -0.52 9.93
N VAL A 109 8.02 -0.06 9.03
CA VAL A 109 6.62 0.24 9.36
C VAL A 109 5.91 -1.00 9.91
N SER A 110 6.11 -2.18 9.32
CA SER A 110 5.49 -3.42 9.83
C SER A 110 5.95 -3.78 11.23
N TYR A 111 7.23 -3.56 11.56
CA TYR A 111 7.73 -3.73 12.94
C TYR A 111 7.16 -2.69 13.90
N LEU A 112 6.99 -1.46 13.49
CA LEU A 112 6.33 -0.43 14.31
C LEU A 112 4.88 -0.82 14.60
N VAL A 113 4.13 -1.26 13.59
CA VAL A 113 2.75 -1.75 13.77
C VAL A 113 2.72 -2.95 14.70
N PHE A 114 3.66 -3.89 14.56
CA PHE A 114 3.78 -5.03 15.47
C PHE A 114 4.07 -4.60 16.92
N ALA A 115 5.02 -3.69 17.12
CA ALA A 115 5.34 -3.16 18.45
C ALA A 115 4.16 -2.42 19.10
N MET A 116 3.27 -1.83 18.29
CA MET A 116 2.06 -1.16 18.80
C MET A 116 0.93 -2.14 19.10
N LEU A 117 0.71 -3.16 18.24
CA LEU A 117 -0.49 -3.99 18.21
C LEU A 117 -0.28 -5.44 18.66
N SER A 118 0.94 -5.87 19.00
CA SER A 118 1.19 -7.23 19.50
C SER A 118 0.30 -7.54 20.71
N SER A 119 -0.27 -8.75 20.72
CA SER A 119 -1.16 -9.18 21.82
C SER A 119 -0.44 -9.30 23.15
N GLU A 120 0.83 -9.76 23.12
CA GLU A 120 1.62 -10.02 24.32
C GLU A 120 2.43 -8.82 24.79
N SER A 121 3.07 -8.10 23.85
CA SER A 121 4.03 -7.03 24.15
C SER A 121 3.63 -5.66 23.59
N GLY A 122 2.49 -5.57 22.86
CA GLY A 122 2.08 -4.37 22.17
C GLY A 122 1.78 -3.21 23.12
N PHE A 123 2.25 -2.02 22.73
CA PHE A 123 2.07 -0.79 23.53
C PHE A 123 0.60 -0.47 23.81
N ILE A 124 -0.29 -0.66 22.83
CA ILE A 124 -1.71 -0.34 22.99
C ILE A 124 -2.35 -1.23 24.06
N ASN A 125 -2.14 -2.56 24.00
CA ASN A 125 -2.70 -3.47 24.97
C ASN A 125 -2.10 -3.30 26.38
N ASN A 126 -0.77 -3.23 26.47
CA ASN A 126 -0.07 -3.26 27.76
C ASN A 126 0.02 -1.90 28.46
N THR A 127 -0.08 -0.81 27.72
CA THR A 127 0.00 0.53 28.32
C THR A 127 -1.37 1.21 28.31
N ILE A 128 -1.99 1.38 27.14
CA ILE A 128 -3.21 2.17 27.03
C ILE A 128 -4.41 1.40 27.59
N PHE A 129 -4.66 0.18 27.10
CA PHE A 129 -5.82 -0.61 27.51
C PHE A 129 -5.75 -1.03 28.98
N LYS A 130 -4.56 -1.40 29.43
CA LYS A 130 -4.33 -1.70 30.84
C LYS A 130 -4.60 -0.51 31.76
N ALA A 131 -4.17 0.70 31.38
CA ALA A 131 -4.43 1.93 32.14
C ALA A 131 -5.92 2.30 32.14
N LEU A 132 -6.67 1.98 31.08
CA LEU A 132 -8.11 2.23 30.95
C LEU A 132 -8.99 1.08 31.49
N GLY A 133 -8.39 -0.02 31.97
CA GLY A 133 -9.14 -1.20 32.43
C GLY A 133 -9.85 -1.98 31.31
N ILE A 134 -9.40 -1.82 30.06
CA ILE A 134 -9.98 -2.51 28.90
C ILE A 134 -9.25 -3.84 28.68
N ASN A 135 -10.01 -4.89 28.35
CA ASN A 135 -9.42 -6.19 28.04
C ASN A 135 -8.52 -6.12 26.80
N PRO A 136 -7.37 -6.82 26.78
CA PRO A 136 -6.48 -6.85 25.64
C PRO A 136 -7.17 -7.44 24.40
N ILE A 137 -6.87 -6.89 23.24
CA ILE A 137 -7.42 -7.32 21.94
C ILE A 137 -6.33 -8.04 21.17
N SER A 138 -6.68 -9.19 20.59
CA SER A 138 -5.80 -9.95 19.68
C SER A 138 -5.88 -9.41 18.25
N TRP A 139 -5.31 -8.25 18.00
CA TRP A 139 -5.39 -7.51 16.74
C TRP A 139 -5.02 -8.33 15.51
N TYR A 140 -4.00 -9.21 15.61
CA TYR A 140 -3.50 -10.00 14.49
C TYR A 140 -4.38 -11.20 14.13
N THR A 141 -5.08 -11.76 15.10
CA THR A 141 -5.93 -12.96 14.91
C THR A 141 -7.35 -12.62 14.52
N GLU A 142 -7.76 -11.37 14.70
CA GLU A 142 -9.12 -10.89 14.43
C GLU A 142 -9.21 -10.18 13.08
N PRO A 143 -9.72 -10.82 12.01
CA PRO A 143 -9.75 -10.24 10.65
C PRO A 143 -10.52 -8.92 10.54
N LYS A 144 -11.47 -8.67 11.46
CA LYS A 144 -12.33 -7.46 11.45
C LYS A 144 -11.55 -6.14 11.65
N TYR A 145 -10.37 -6.18 12.28
CA TYR A 145 -9.57 -4.98 12.54
C TYR A 145 -8.63 -4.62 11.39
N TRP A 146 -8.27 -5.61 10.56
CA TRP A 146 -7.30 -5.42 9.48
C TRP A 146 -7.66 -4.33 8.47
N PRO A 147 -8.92 -4.18 8.04
CA PRO A 147 -9.30 -3.10 7.14
C PRO A 147 -8.94 -1.72 7.68
N PHE A 148 -9.21 -1.47 8.95
CA PHE A 148 -8.91 -0.20 9.60
C PHE A 148 -7.40 0.01 9.77
N ILE A 149 -6.69 -1.02 10.24
CA ILE A 149 -5.23 -0.98 10.43
C ILE A 149 -4.54 -0.66 9.10
N LEU A 150 -4.89 -1.36 8.03
CA LEU A 150 -4.30 -1.16 6.71
C LEU A 150 -4.57 0.24 6.17
N VAL A 151 -5.79 0.74 6.29
CA VAL A 151 -6.17 2.08 5.81
C VAL A 151 -5.42 3.16 6.59
N ILE A 152 -5.40 3.08 7.92
CA ILE A 152 -4.71 4.06 8.77
C ILE A 152 -3.21 4.08 8.49
N VAL A 153 -2.57 2.91 8.46
CA VAL A 153 -1.12 2.79 8.26
C VAL A 153 -0.73 3.25 6.84
N HIS A 154 -1.52 2.90 5.83
CA HIS A 154 -1.28 3.33 4.46
C HIS A 154 -1.37 4.84 4.33
N ILE A 155 -2.46 5.44 4.82
CA ILE A 155 -2.65 6.89 4.77
C ILE A 155 -1.53 7.59 5.52
N TRP A 156 -1.23 7.19 6.77
CA TRP A 156 -0.15 7.76 7.56
C TRP A 156 1.20 7.73 6.84
N LYS A 157 1.47 6.67 6.10
CA LYS A 157 2.73 6.51 5.36
C LYS A 157 2.81 7.42 4.13
N VAL A 158 1.70 7.62 3.41
CA VAL A 158 1.72 8.20 2.04
C VAL A 158 1.26 9.66 2.02
N PHE A 159 0.35 10.07 2.92
CA PHE A 159 -0.29 11.39 2.85
C PHE A 159 0.69 12.56 2.83
N GLY A 160 1.87 12.41 3.46
CA GLY A 160 2.86 13.48 3.53
C GLY A 160 3.46 13.82 2.17
N TYR A 161 3.72 12.82 1.35
CA TYR A 161 4.20 12.99 -0.02
C TYR A 161 3.14 13.69 -0.88
N ASP A 162 1.90 13.20 -0.85
CA ASP A 162 0.79 13.78 -1.60
C ASP A 162 0.48 15.21 -1.15
N CYS A 163 0.54 15.46 0.16
CA CYS A 163 0.35 16.79 0.74
C CYS A 163 1.36 17.81 0.17
N ILE A 164 2.63 17.44 0.04
CA ILE A 164 3.66 18.33 -0.51
C ILE A 164 3.40 18.63 -1.99
N LEU A 165 2.93 17.64 -2.78
CA LEU A 165 2.55 17.85 -4.17
C LEU A 165 1.39 18.85 -4.29
N TYR A 166 0.32 18.66 -3.50
CA TYR A 166 -0.81 19.60 -3.49
C TYR A 166 -0.41 20.99 -2.99
N TYR A 167 0.43 21.06 -1.97
CA TYR A 167 0.97 22.33 -1.47
C TYR A 167 1.78 23.08 -2.53
N ALA A 168 2.66 22.36 -3.23
CA ALA A 168 3.46 22.96 -4.32
C ALA A 168 2.57 23.52 -5.45
N THR A 169 1.46 22.82 -5.75
CA THR A 169 0.47 23.29 -6.73
C THR A 169 -0.25 24.53 -6.23
N LEU A 170 -0.67 24.57 -4.95
CA LEU A 170 -1.35 25.73 -4.35
C LEU A 170 -0.48 26.99 -4.41
N VAL A 171 0.80 26.87 -4.09
CA VAL A 171 1.74 28.02 -4.11
C VAL A 171 2.04 28.49 -5.55
N GLY A 172 1.82 27.65 -6.56
CA GLY A 172 2.03 27.99 -7.97
C GLY A 172 0.82 28.57 -8.70
N ILE A 173 -0.29 28.80 -8.01
CA ILE A 173 -1.56 29.33 -8.60
C ILE A 173 -1.66 30.86 -8.48
N ASP A 174 -0.61 31.60 -8.21
CA ASP A 174 -0.58 33.06 -8.13
C ASP A 174 -0.88 33.75 -9.47
#